data_b8d644613cc10de0b9b3dd05606f9bbf
#
_entry.id   b8d644613cc10de0b9b3dd05606f9bbf
#
_cell.length_a   1.000
_cell.length_b   1.000
_cell.length_c   1.000
_cell.angle_alpha   90.00
_cell.angle_beta   90.00
_cell.angle_gamma   90.00
#
_symmetry.space_group_name_H-M   'P 1'
#
loop_
_entity.id
_entity.type
_entity.pdbx_description
1 polymer ?
#
loop_
_entity_poly.entity_id
_entity_poly.type
_entity_poly.pdbx_seq_one_letter_code
_entity_poly.pdbx_strand_id
1 'polypeptide(L)'
;INHMQHFVGGKGTFDQLHGPLFIDENFANIRGPGEAIGIHSGNPEGLQRNHYRYQDCKFHCSQVNILLALSDIGPGDGGTVIIPSSHKSNIEHPEFKNNKMLGGGKVSSAEGMTAAKEVYLKAGDGLVFVDSLCHGSAKRINKGERRIVVYRYGPSWGFFRHPYRPSKQLL
;
A
#
# COMPACT_ATOMS: atom_id res chain seq x y z
N ILE A 1 -14.23 -8.17 -2.51
CA ILE A 1 -14.20 -7.72 -3.92
C ILE A 1 -15.11 -6.51 -4.10
N ASN A 2 -16.38 -6.53 -3.74
CA ASN A 2 -17.33 -5.43 -3.97
C ASN A 2 -16.86 -4.07 -3.42
N HIS A 3 -16.29 -4.04 -2.22
CA HIS A 3 -15.74 -2.81 -1.64
C HIS A 3 -14.55 -2.28 -2.44
N MET A 4 -13.65 -3.16 -2.86
CA MET A 4 -12.49 -2.76 -3.66
C MET A 4 -12.89 -2.24 -5.02
N GLN A 5 -13.87 -2.87 -5.66
CA GLN A 5 -14.44 -2.43 -6.93
C GLN A 5 -15.02 -1.00 -6.83
N HIS A 6 -15.68 -0.68 -5.73
CA HIS A 6 -16.24 0.64 -5.49
C HIS A 6 -15.15 1.73 -5.47
N PHE A 7 -14.02 1.45 -4.82
CA PHE A 7 -12.90 2.40 -4.74
C PHE A 7 -12.16 2.57 -6.07
N VAL A 8 -12.04 1.51 -6.86
CA VAL A 8 -11.26 1.55 -8.10
C VAL A 8 -12.04 2.17 -9.26
N GLY A 9 -13.33 2.00 -9.32
CA GLY A 9 -14.07 2.56 -10.45
C GLY A 9 -15.59 2.56 -10.31
N GLY A 10 -16.12 1.76 -9.41
CA GLY A 10 -17.55 1.67 -9.19
C GLY A 10 -18.31 0.92 -10.30
N LYS A 11 -19.61 0.98 -10.21
CA LYS A 11 -20.52 0.31 -11.15
C LYS A 11 -20.41 0.93 -12.55
N GLY A 12 -20.25 0.10 -13.57
CA GLY A 12 -20.17 0.54 -14.97
C GLY A 12 -18.75 0.81 -15.47
N THR A 13 -17.74 0.69 -14.64
CA THR A 13 -16.33 0.83 -15.06
C THR A 13 -15.82 -0.43 -15.78
N PHE A 14 -16.46 -1.55 -15.57
CA PHE A 14 -16.05 -2.86 -16.05
C PHE A 14 -17.11 -3.46 -16.99
N ASP A 15 -16.65 -4.19 -17.99
CA ASP A 15 -17.49 -4.88 -18.95
C ASP A 15 -17.38 -6.41 -18.80
N GLN A 16 -18.00 -7.16 -19.73
CA GLN A 16 -18.01 -8.62 -19.68
C GLN A 16 -16.63 -9.26 -19.94
N LEU A 17 -15.75 -8.56 -20.63
CA LEU A 17 -14.42 -9.04 -20.99
C LEU A 17 -13.37 -8.67 -19.94
N HIS A 18 -13.60 -7.54 -19.24
CA HIS A 18 -12.71 -7.02 -18.23
C HIS A 18 -13.38 -7.17 -16.88
N GLY A 19 -12.96 -8.14 -16.11
CA GLY A 19 -13.45 -8.33 -14.76
C GLY A 19 -13.37 -7.07 -13.92
N PRO A 20 -14.07 -7.01 -12.78
CA PRO A 20 -14.18 -5.80 -11.98
C PRO A 20 -12.85 -5.32 -11.41
N LEU A 21 -11.94 -6.23 -11.15
CA LEU A 21 -10.64 -5.94 -10.54
C LEU A 21 -9.56 -6.84 -11.13
N PHE A 22 -8.37 -6.31 -11.12
CA PHE A 22 -7.15 -7.02 -11.42
C PHE A 22 -6.29 -7.09 -10.16
N ILE A 23 -5.77 -8.28 -9.83
CA ILE A 23 -4.74 -8.43 -8.81
C ILE A 23 -3.42 -8.09 -9.47
N ASP A 24 -2.95 -6.87 -9.23
CA ASP A 24 -1.70 -6.37 -9.80
C ASP A 24 -0.48 -7.00 -9.14
N GLU A 25 -0.58 -7.29 -7.84
CA GLU A 25 0.50 -7.92 -7.09
C GLU A 25 -0.04 -8.61 -5.83
N ASN A 26 0.55 -9.75 -5.51
CA ASN A 26 0.39 -10.38 -4.21
C ASN A 26 1.73 -10.94 -3.72
N PHE A 27 2.01 -10.80 -2.46
CA PHE A 27 3.21 -11.36 -1.85
C PHE A 27 3.08 -11.48 -0.33
N ALA A 28 3.87 -12.38 0.25
CA ALA A 28 4.08 -12.44 1.68
C ALA A 28 5.29 -11.59 2.07
N ASN A 29 5.15 -10.78 3.11
CA ASN A 29 6.24 -10.06 3.72
C ASN A 29 6.50 -10.62 5.12
N ILE A 30 7.62 -11.32 5.27
CA ILE A 30 8.05 -11.93 6.53
C ILE A 30 9.32 -11.22 6.97
N ARG A 31 9.27 -10.60 8.15
CA ARG A 31 10.38 -9.78 8.66
C ARG A 31 10.72 -10.11 10.10
N GLY A 32 11.99 -10.44 10.33
CA GLY A 32 12.61 -10.42 11.64
C GLY A 32 12.96 -9.00 12.11
N PRO A 33 13.69 -8.85 13.24
CA PRO A 33 14.25 -7.59 13.68
C PRO A 33 15.07 -6.92 12.57
N GLY A 34 14.95 -5.61 12.40
CA GLY A 34 15.64 -4.89 11.35
C GLY A 34 15.05 -3.52 11.08
N GLU A 35 15.60 -2.87 10.07
CA GLU A 35 15.27 -1.49 9.72
C GLU A 35 13.85 -1.30 9.18
N ALA A 36 13.36 -0.09 9.26
CA ALA A 36 12.09 0.33 8.72
C ALA A 36 12.04 0.17 7.19
N ILE A 37 10.83 0.01 6.64
CA ILE A 37 10.58 0.28 5.22
C ILE A 37 10.28 1.78 5.11
N GLY A 38 11.08 2.49 4.32
CA GLY A 38 10.94 3.92 4.15
C GLY A 38 9.58 4.32 3.63
N ILE A 39 9.18 5.53 4.01
CA ILE A 39 7.92 6.08 3.54
C ILE A 39 7.96 6.29 2.04
N HIS A 40 6.87 5.95 1.38
CA HIS A 40 6.70 6.06 -0.06
C HIS A 40 5.24 6.36 -0.39
N SER A 41 4.93 6.50 -1.68
CA SER A 41 3.63 6.93 -2.18
C SER A 41 3.23 8.35 -1.70
N GLY A 42 2.00 8.77 -1.91
CA GLY A 42 1.58 10.14 -1.58
C GLY A 42 2.28 11.20 -2.42
N ASN A 43 2.88 10.83 -3.53
CA ASN A 43 3.59 11.75 -4.41
C ASN A 43 2.67 12.24 -5.53
N PRO A 44 2.50 13.55 -5.69
CA PRO A 44 1.76 14.11 -6.80
C PRO A 44 2.43 13.91 -8.17
N GLU A 45 3.71 13.54 -8.22
CA GLU A 45 4.47 13.38 -9.47
C GLU A 45 4.11 12.11 -10.26
N GLY A 46 2.81 11.95 -10.55
CA GLY A 46 2.41 11.29 -11.77
C GLY A 46 2.53 9.78 -11.89
N LEU A 47 2.77 9.03 -10.83
CA LEU A 47 2.57 7.59 -10.90
C LEU A 47 1.07 7.30 -10.96
N GLN A 48 0.59 6.71 -12.05
CA GLN A 48 -0.85 6.45 -12.24
C GLN A 48 -1.46 5.65 -11.09
N ARG A 49 -0.72 4.74 -10.48
CA ARG A 49 -1.17 3.98 -9.31
C ARG A 49 -1.46 4.85 -8.09
N ASN A 50 -0.87 6.04 -8.02
CA ASN A 50 -1.04 6.99 -6.93
C ASN A 50 -2.19 7.97 -7.15
N HIS A 51 -2.98 7.78 -8.19
CA HIS A 51 -4.13 8.64 -8.42
C HIS A 51 -5.19 8.45 -7.35
N TYR A 52 -5.57 9.55 -6.73
CA TYR A 52 -6.75 9.67 -5.90
C TYR A 52 -7.44 10.98 -6.23
N ARG A 53 -8.61 10.90 -6.82
CA ARG A 53 -9.35 12.07 -7.29
C ARG A 53 -10.82 11.98 -6.95
N TYR A 54 -11.42 13.13 -6.77
CA TYR A 54 -12.86 13.29 -6.63
C TYR A 54 -13.44 13.81 -7.93
N GLN A 55 -14.33 13.06 -8.54
CA GLN A 55 -14.99 13.41 -9.78
C GLN A 55 -16.39 12.81 -9.77
N ASP A 56 -17.38 13.56 -10.30
CA ASP A 56 -18.78 13.13 -10.39
C ASP A 56 -19.34 12.64 -9.05
N CYS A 57 -19.04 13.39 -7.97
CA CYS A 57 -19.44 13.08 -6.60
C CYS A 57 -18.91 11.74 -6.07
N LYS A 58 -17.84 11.19 -6.64
CA LYS A 58 -17.20 9.94 -6.22
C LYS A 58 -15.70 10.09 -6.11
N PHE A 59 -15.12 9.31 -5.22
CA PHE A 59 -13.67 9.12 -5.18
C PHE A 59 -13.26 7.97 -6.10
N HIS A 60 -12.17 8.18 -6.81
CA HIS A 60 -11.54 7.22 -7.69
C HIS A 60 -10.08 7.06 -7.31
N CYS A 61 -9.61 5.83 -7.24
CA CYS A 61 -8.20 5.52 -7.04
C CYS A 61 -7.76 4.46 -8.06
N SER A 62 -6.48 4.46 -8.38
CA SER A 62 -5.93 3.50 -9.33
C SER A 62 -5.49 2.20 -8.68
N GLN A 63 -5.23 2.20 -7.38
CA GLN A 63 -4.82 1.00 -6.68
C GLN A 63 -5.27 1.01 -5.22
N VAL A 64 -5.75 -0.14 -4.76
CA VAL A 64 -6.09 -0.40 -3.36
C VAL A 64 -5.23 -1.54 -2.84
N ASN A 65 -4.63 -1.34 -1.69
CA ASN A 65 -3.83 -2.32 -0.98
C ASN A 65 -4.63 -2.92 0.17
N ILE A 66 -4.46 -4.21 0.37
CA ILE A 66 -4.91 -4.92 1.57
C ILE A 66 -3.69 -5.59 2.20
N LEU A 67 -3.39 -5.26 3.45
CA LEU A 67 -2.42 -5.97 4.27
C LEU A 67 -3.18 -6.85 5.25
N LEU A 68 -3.08 -8.16 5.07
CA LEU A 68 -3.64 -9.14 6.00
C LEU A 68 -2.56 -9.56 7.00
N ALA A 69 -2.80 -9.33 8.28
CA ALA A 69 -1.90 -9.75 9.35
C ALA A 69 -2.05 -11.24 9.62
N LEU A 70 -0.97 -11.99 9.47
CA LEU A 70 -0.90 -13.42 9.83
C LEU A 70 -0.33 -13.65 11.25
N SER A 71 0.17 -12.60 11.87
CA SER A 71 0.62 -12.57 13.26
C SER A 71 0.17 -11.27 13.89
N ASP A 72 0.10 -11.23 15.21
CA ASP A 72 -0.12 -9.97 15.93
C ASP A 72 1.01 -8.98 15.60
N ILE A 73 0.63 -7.72 15.46
CA ILE A 73 1.52 -6.60 15.17
C ILE A 73 1.21 -5.50 16.19
N GLY A 74 2.07 -5.36 17.16
CA GLY A 74 2.00 -4.36 18.21
C GLY A 74 3.22 -3.45 18.24
N PRO A 75 3.38 -2.67 19.31
CA PRO A 75 4.54 -1.80 19.47
C PRO A 75 5.87 -2.57 19.36
N GLY A 76 6.79 -2.06 18.54
CA GLY A 76 8.09 -2.69 18.31
C GLY A 76 8.08 -3.86 17.30
N ASP A 77 6.92 -4.23 16.77
CA ASP A 77 6.81 -5.29 15.76
C ASP A 77 7.01 -4.79 14.33
N GLY A 78 7.25 -3.50 14.15
CA GLY A 78 7.46 -2.89 12.84
C GLY A 78 6.16 -2.77 12.06
N GLY A 79 5.11 -2.25 12.70
CA GLY A 79 3.80 -2.03 12.11
C GLY A 79 3.84 -1.11 10.89
N THR A 80 2.78 -1.12 10.12
CA THR A 80 2.64 -0.20 9.00
C THR A 80 2.50 1.22 9.52
N VAL A 81 3.34 2.13 9.03
CA VAL A 81 3.26 3.56 9.35
C VAL A 81 2.56 4.26 8.20
N ILE A 82 1.60 5.10 8.54
CA ILE A 82 0.80 5.88 7.60
C ILE A 82 0.78 7.36 7.98
N ILE A 83 0.58 8.23 7.01
CA ILE A 83 0.19 9.62 7.24
C ILE A 83 -1.27 9.77 6.85
N PRO A 84 -2.21 9.83 7.82
CA PRO A 84 -3.63 9.92 7.54
C PRO A 84 -3.97 11.10 6.63
N SER A 85 -4.89 10.89 5.69
CA SER A 85 -5.36 11.88 4.72
C SER A 85 -4.34 12.32 3.66
N SER A 86 -3.10 11.86 3.69
CA SER A 86 -2.08 12.22 2.70
C SER A 86 -2.46 11.85 1.26
N HIS A 87 -3.29 10.83 1.06
CA HIS A 87 -3.82 10.45 -0.25
C HIS A 87 -4.71 11.52 -0.90
N LYS A 88 -5.21 12.48 -0.12
CA LYS A 88 -6.05 13.60 -0.60
C LYS A 88 -5.23 14.84 -0.90
N SER A 89 -3.95 14.85 -0.58
CA SER A 89 -3.06 15.98 -0.82
C SER A 89 -2.62 16.01 -2.28
N ASN A 90 -2.62 17.20 -2.88
CA ASN A 90 -2.04 17.46 -4.19
C ASN A 90 -0.58 17.97 -4.08
N ILE A 91 -0.05 18.02 -2.86
CA ILE A 91 1.32 18.42 -2.58
C ILE A 91 2.05 17.32 -1.80
N GLU A 92 3.33 17.21 -2.02
CA GLU A 92 4.20 16.31 -1.28
C GLU A 92 4.31 16.76 0.19
N HIS A 93 4.38 15.80 1.11
CA HIS A 93 4.57 16.14 2.53
C HIS A 93 5.89 16.90 2.73
N PRO A 94 5.93 18.00 3.51
CA PRO A 94 7.12 18.85 3.62
C PRO A 94 8.38 18.11 4.07
N GLU A 95 8.23 17.12 4.93
CA GLU A 95 9.34 16.32 5.48
C GLU A 95 9.73 15.14 4.56
N PHE A 96 9.08 14.97 3.41
CA PHE A 96 9.30 13.83 2.53
C PHE A 96 10.70 13.77 1.96
N LYS A 97 11.31 14.93 1.70
CA LYS A 97 12.68 15.03 1.17
C LYS A 97 13.70 14.29 2.02
N ASN A 98 13.51 14.29 3.34
CA ASN A 98 14.43 13.69 4.30
C ASN A 98 14.10 12.21 4.59
N ASN A 99 12.90 11.76 4.23
CA ASN A 99 12.36 10.47 4.65
C ASN A 99 11.96 9.56 3.49
N LYS A 100 12.00 10.07 2.26
CA LYS A 100 11.56 9.36 1.07
C LYS A 100 12.51 8.21 0.72
N MET A 101 11.92 7.09 0.35
CA MET A 101 12.63 5.99 -0.26
C MET A 101 13.00 6.37 -1.71
N LEU A 102 14.17 6.95 -1.90
CA LEU A 102 14.76 7.18 -3.21
C LEU A 102 15.80 6.09 -3.46
N GLY A 103 15.78 5.52 -4.66
CA GLY A 103 16.61 4.37 -5.02
C GLY A 103 18.07 4.53 -4.60
N GLY A 104 18.55 3.66 -3.72
CA GLY A 104 19.93 3.57 -3.27
C GLY A 104 20.31 4.38 -2.03
N GLY A 105 19.44 5.21 -1.47
CA GLY A 105 19.69 5.94 -0.23
C GLY A 105 19.38 5.14 1.03
N LYS A 106 19.93 5.55 2.17
CA LYS A 106 19.51 5.03 3.47
C LYS A 106 18.00 5.26 3.62
N VAL A 107 17.28 4.16 3.79
CA VAL A 107 15.83 4.19 4.04
C VAL A 107 15.62 4.81 5.42
N SER A 108 15.07 6.02 5.46
CA SER A 108 14.69 6.62 6.73
C SER A 108 13.25 6.22 7.08
N SER A 109 13.05 5.92 8.35
CA SER A 109 11.73 5.58 8.88
C SER A 109 10.78 6.77 8.77
N ALA A 110 9.49 6.49 8.58
CA ALA A 110 8.45 7.48 8.79
C ALA A 110 8.21 7.79 10.28
N GLU A 111 8.85 7.06 11.17
CA GLU A 111 8.82 7.32 12.60
C GLU A 111 9.32 8.74 12.88
N GLY A 112 8.53 9.50 13.61
CA GLY A 112 8.83 10.90 13.92
C GLY A 112 8.41 11.91 12.85
N MET A 113 7.93 11.52 11.68
CA MET A 113 7.32 12.47 10.75
C MET A 113 6.04 13.06 11.33
N THR A 114 5.80 14.32 11.08
CA THR A 114 4.57 14.99 11.50
C THR A 114 3.34 14.24 11.00
N ALA A 115 2.40 13.98 11.90
CA ALA A 115 1.16 13.23 11.68
C ALA A 115 1.33 11.74 11.32
N ALA A 116 2.54 11.18 11.30
CA ALA A 116 2.73 9.75 11.11
C ALA A 116 2.13 8.94 12.26
N LYS A 117 1.49 7.82 11.92
CA LYS A 117 0.89 6.89 12.87
C LYS A 117 1.26 5.46 12.51
N GLU A 118 1.70 4.71 13.50
CA GLU A 118 1.87 3.27 13.37
C GLU A 118 0.52 2.56 13.59
N VAL A 119 0.21 1.61 12.73
CA VAL A 119 -1.04 0.82 12.79
C VAL A 119 -0.72 -0.54 13.39
N TYR A 120 -1.45 -0.87 14.45
CA TYR A 120 -1.38 -2.17 15.12
C TYR A 120 -2.53 -3.05 14.69
N LEU A 121 -2.26 -4.34 14.51
CA LEU A 121 -3.21 -5.32 14.00
C LEU A 121 -3.13 -6.62 14.81
N LYS A 122 -4.24 -7.29 14.94
CA LYS A 122 -4.28 -8.68 15.40
C LYS A 122 -4.17 -9.64 14.23
N ALA A 123 -3.71 -10.85 14.48
CA ALA A 123 -3.75 -11.89 13.47
C ALA A 123 -5.18 -12.08 12.94
N GLY A 124 -5.34 -12.02 11.63
CA GLY A 124 -6.63 -12.02 10.95
C GLY A 124 -7.18 -10.65 10.59
N ASP A 125 -6.65 -9.57 11.17
CA ASP A 125 -7.05 -8.22 10.78
C ASP A 125 -6.52 -7.84 9.39
N GLY A 126 -7.27 -7.00 8.68
CA GLY A 126 -6.90 -6.45 7.40
C GLY A 126 -6.84 -4.91 7.43
N LEU A 127 -5.72 -4.34 7.02
CA LEU A 127 -5.58 -2.91 6.76
C LEU A 127 -5.80 -2.63 5.27
N VAL A 128 -6.83 -1.85 4.97
CA VAL A 128 -7.17 -1.44 3.60
C VAL A 128 -6.81 0.03 3.40
N PHE A 129 -6.07 0.33 2.36
CA PHE A 129 -5.71 1.70 2.00
C PHE A 129 -5.44 1.85 0.50
N VAL A 130 -5.59 3.08 0.01
CA VAL A 130 -5.26 3.41 -1.39
C VAL A 130 -3.75 3.62 -1.53
N ASP A 131 -3.16 3.23 -2.66
CA ASP A 131 -1.70 3.31 -2.86
C ASP A 131 -1.15 4.74 -2.78
N SER A 132 -1.99 5.74 -3.06
CA SER A 132 -1.64 7.16 -2.90
C SER A 132 -1.44 7.61 -1.45
N LEU A 133 -1.83 6.83 -0.45
CA LEU A 133 -1.55 7.14 0.95
C LEU A 133 -0.04 7.05 1.22
N CYS A 134 0.56 8.08 1.81
CA CYS A 134 1.93 7.99 2.31
C CYS A 134 2.03 6.88 3.35
N HIS A 135 2.84 5.88 3.08
CA HIS A 135 2.97 4.73 3.98
C HIS A 135 4.38 4.12 3.92
N GLY A 136 4.69 3.36 4.94
CA GLY A 136 5.92 2.62 5.09
C GLY A 136 5.78 1.62 6.22
N SER A 137 6.85 1.30 6.92
CA SER A 137 6.76 0.53 8.16
C SER A 137 7.72 1.05 9.20
N ALA A 138 7.38 0.86 10.46
CA ALA A 138 8.28 1.09 11.58
C ALA A 138 9.44 0.10 11.59
N LYS A 139 10.49 0.43 12.34
CA LYS A 139 11.57 -0.49 12.67
C LYS A 139 11.03 -1.63 13.52
N ARG A 140 11.45 -2.87 13.22
CA ARG A 140 11.14 -4.00 14.08
C ARG A 140 12.28 -4.21 15.08
N ILE A 141 11.96 -4.14 16.37
CA ILE A 141 12.90 -4.37 17.47
C ILE A 141 12.62 -5.64 18.25
N ASN A 142 11.37 -6.12 18.24
CA ASN A 142 10.97 -7.34 18.92
C ASN A 142 11.54 -8.57 18.22
N LYS A 143 11.87 -9.61 19.00
CA LYS A 143 12.28 -10.93 18.50
C LYS A 143 11.12 -11.58 17.72
N GLY A 144 11.46 -12.62 16.93
CA GLY A 144 10.50 -13.33 16.10
C GLY A 144 10.23 -12.62 14.78
N GLU A 145 9.09 -12.89 14.17
CA GLU A 145 8.75 -12.42 12.82
C GLU A 145 7.41 -11.72 12.78
N ARG A 146 7.35 -10.65 11.99
CA ARG A 146 6.11 -10.07 11.51
C ARG A 146 5.74 -10.75 10.20
N ARG A 147 4.53 -11.27 10.10
CA ARG A 147 4.04 -11.96 8.90
C ARG A 147 2.78 -11.27 8.39
N ILE A 148 2.84 -10.77 7.17
CA ILE A 148 1.69 -10.18 6.47
C ILE A 148 1.61 -10.72 5.06
N VAL A 149 0.41 -10.75 4.50
CA VAL A 149 0.17 -10.91 3.07
C VAL A 149 -0.35 -9.60 2.52
N VAL A 150 0.19 -9.19 1.39
CA VAL A 150 -0.21 -7.98 0.68
C VAL A 150 -0.93 -8.39 -0.60
N TYR A 151 -2.12 -7.83 -0.80
CA TYR A 151 -2.86 -7.90 -2.05
C TYR A 151 -3.03 -6.50 -2.60
N ARG A 152 -2.69 -6.30 -3.85
CA ARG A 152 -2.86 -5.03 -4.56
C ARG A 152 -3.86 -5.20 -5.68
N TYR A 153 -4.91 -4.38 -5.64
CA TYR A 153 -5.99 -4.40 -6.61
C TYR A 153 -6.00 -3.13 -7.41
N GLY A 154 -6.05 -3.26 -8.73
CA GLY A 154 -6.21 -2.15 -9.66
C GLY A 154 -7.36 -2.41 -10.64
N PRO A 155 -7.67 -1.45 -11.51
CA PRO A 155 -8.61 -1.66 -12.60
C PRO A 155 -8.01 -2.62 -13.61
N SER A 156 -8.82 -3.55 -14.12
CA SER A 156 -8.36 -4.57 -15.07
C SER A 156 -7.76 -4.01 -16.36
N TRP A 157 -8.10 -2.79 -16.73
CA TRP A 157 -7.57 -2.09 -17.90
C TRP A 157 -6.28 -1.29 -17.64
N GLY A 158 -5.85 -1.16 -16.38
CA GLY A 158 -4.78 -0.25 -15.97
C GLY A 158 -3.62 -0.93 -15.23
N PHE A 159 -3.24 -2.14 -15.59
CA PHE A 159 -2.08 -2.76 -14.98
C PHE A 159 -0.79 -2.02 -15.38
N PHE A 160 0.12 -1.86 -14.44
CA PHE A 160 1.41 -1.22 -14.67
C PHE A 160 2.61 -2.16 -14.40
N ARG A 161 2.34 -3.34 -13.82
CA ARG A 161 3.32 -4.41 -13.67
C ARG A 161 3.14 -5.46 -14.75
N HIS A 162 4.23 -6.13 -15.11
CA HIS A 162 4.13 -7.29 -15.99
C HIS A 162 3.29 -8.37 -15.31
N PRO A 163 2.35 -9.02 -16.03
CA PRO A 163 1.58 -10.12 -15.50
C PRO A 163 2.52 -11.19 -14.94
N TYR A 164 2.19 -11.69 -13.76
CA TYR A 164 2.90 -12.84 -13.20
C TYR A 164 2.74 -14.03 -14.13
N ARG A 165 3.86 -14.57 -14.56
CA ARG A 165 3.91 -15.83 -15.32
C ARG A 165 4.51 -16.87 -14.39
N PRO A 166 3.75 -17.92 -13.99
CA PRO A 166 4.33 -19.01 -13.22
C PRO A 166 5.52 -19.60 -13.99
N SER A 167 6.57 -19.94 -13.28
CA SER A 167 7.70 -20.63 -13.89
C SER A 167 7.23 -21.96 -14.46
N LYS A 168 7.89 -22.43 -15.54
CA LYS A 168 7.59 -23.75 -16.12
C LYS A 168 7.68 -24.91 -15.10
N GLN A 169 8.33 -24.69 -13.96
CA GLN A 169 8.44 -25.66 -12.87
C GLN A 169 7.16 -25.75 -12.01
N LEU A 170 6.22 -24.82 -12.16
CA LEU A 170 4.94 -24.81 -11.43
C LEU A 170 3.75 -25.22 -12.30
N LEU A 171 3.99 -25.53 -13.57
CA LEU A 171 3.05 -26.10 -14.52
C LEU A 171 3.40 -27.55 -14.81
#